data_bfe5353f5d5fe01cd88485f48bb52dfb
#
_entry.id   bfe5353f5d5fe01cd88485f48bb52dfb
#
_cell.length_a   1.000
_cell.length_b   1.000
_cell.length_c   1.000
_cell.angle_alpha   90.00
_cell.angle_beta   90.00
_cell.angle_gamma   90.00
#
_symmetry.space_group_name_H-M   'P 1'
#
loop_
_entity.id
_entity.type
_entity.pdbx_description
1 polymer ?
#
loop_
_entity_poly.entity_id
_entity_poly.type
_entity_poly.pdbx_seq_one_letter_code
_entity_poly.pdbx_strand_id
1 'polypeptide(L)'
;MTILDQLADHARERVAYGKEKVAADEMRRRAFDLGREGRLGSFAFEKALKKPGISFICECKKASPSKGLIAPDFPYLKIAKEYEAA
;
A
#
# COMPACT_ATOMS: atom_id res chain seq x y z
N MET A 1 12.52 11.58 -21.15
CA MET A 1 12.11 11.07 -19.82
C MET A 1 10.72 10.46 -19.93
N THR A 2 10.60 9.20 -19.63
CA THR A 2 9.32 8.48 -19.65
C THR A 2 8.52 8.75 -18.38
N ILE A 3 7.25 8.37 -18.37
CA ILE A 3 6.44 8.44 -17.14
C ILE A 3 7.03 7.54 -16.04
N LEU A 4 7.63 6.42 -16.42
CA LEU A 4 8.29 5.53 -15.45
C LEU A 4 9.49 6.21 -14.78
N ASP A 5 10.29 6.96 -15.55
CA ASP A 5 11.41 7.73 -15.01
C ASP A 5 10.91 8.78 -14.01
N GLN A 6 9.84 9.49 -14.34
CA GLN A 6 9.24 10.49 -13.45
C GLN A 6 8.74 9.85 -12.15
N LEU A 7 8.07 8.70 -12.25
CA LEU A 7 7.59 7.98 -11.08
C LEU A 7 8.75 7.48 -10.21
N ALA A 8 9.84 7.02 -10.83
CA ALA A 8 11.03 6.59 -10.11
C ALA A 8 11.68 7.76 -9.37
N ASP A 9 11.78 8.92 -10.00
CA ASP A 9 12.35 10.11 -9.37
C ASP A 9 11.50 10.58 -8.18
N HIS A 10 10.18 10.62 -8.32
CA HIS A 10 9.29 10.92 -7.19
C HIS A 10 9.42 9.90 -6.06
N ALA A 11 9.60 8.62 -6.39
CA ALA A 11 9.82 7.60 -5.37
C ALA A 11 11.13 7.83 -4.61
N ARG A 12 12.21 8.21 -5.31
CA ARG A 12 13.50 8.54 -4.68
C ARG A 12 13.36 9.71 -3.71
N GLU A 13 12.65 10.75 -4.12
CA GLU A 13 12.38 11.92 -3.27
C GLU A 13 11.61 11.53 -2.01
N ARG A 14 10.54 10.75 -2.15
CA ARG A 14 9.75 10.27 -1.01
C ARG A 14 10.57 9.42 -0.05
N VAL A 15 11.42 8.55 -0.59
CA VAL A 15 12.31 7.71 0.22
C VAL A 15 13.34 8.55 0.97
N ALA A 16 13.96 9.52 0.30
CA ALA A 16 14.91 10.43 0.94
C ALA A 16 14.25 11.19 2.10
N TYR A 17 13.08 11.75 1.86
CA TYR A 17 12.29 12.44 2.88
C TYR A 17 11.91 11.51 4.05
N GLY A 18 11.48 10.30 3.73
CA GLY A 18 11.13 9.31 4.76
C GLY A 18 12.31 8.92 5.64
N LYS A 19 13.51 8.81 5.04
CA LYS A 19 14.75 8.48 5.78
C LYS A 19 15.21 9.62 6.71
N GLU A 20 14.86 10.85 6.41
CA GLU A 20 15.09 11.97 7.33
C GLU A 20 14.25 11.85 8.60
N LYS A 21 13.03 11.34 8.49
CA LYS A 21 12.11 11.16 9.62
C LYS A 21 12.40 9.90 10.41
N VAL A 22 12.63 8.78 9.71
CA VAL A 22 12.93 7.48 10.31
C VAL A 22 14.12 6.91 9.56
N ALA A 23 15.27 6.82 10.19
CA ALA A 23 16.49 6.26 9.60
C ALA A 23 16.26 4.80 9.18
N ALA A 24 16.99 4.34 8.15
CA ALA A 24 16.86 2.97 7.63
C ALA A 24 17.04 1.90 8.70
N ASP A 25 18.01 2.09 9.61
CA ASP A 25 18.26 1.14 10.70
C ASP A 25 17.09 1.06 11.67
N GLU A 26 16.49 2.18 12.00
CA GLU A 26 15.31 2.24 12.86
C GLU A 26 14.10 1.56 12.19
N MET A 27 13.88 1.79 10.91
CA MET A 27 12.81 1.13 10.16
C MET A 27 13.00 -0.39 10.16
N ARG A 28 14.24 -0.84 9.94
CA ARG A 28 14.59 -2.26 9.98
C ARG A 28 14.29 -2.87 11.35
N ARG A 29 14.67 -2.17 12.42
CA ARG A 29 14.42 -2.61 13.79
C ARG A 29 12.92 -2.76 14.05
N ARG A 30 12.12 -1.78 13.65
CA ARG A 30 10.66 -1.84 13.79
C ARG A 30 10.06 -3.04 13.04
N ALA A 31 10.54 -3.32 11.84
CA ALA A 31 10.09 -4.47 11.06
C ALA A 31 10.41 -5.80 11.75
N PHE A 32 11.62 -5.94 12.29
CA PHE A 32 12.01 -7.14 13.05
C PHE A 32 11.19 -7.31 14.32
N ASP A 33 10.91 -6.21 15.04
CA ASP A 33 10.10 -6.26 16.25
C ASP A 33 8.68 -6.75 15.96
N LEU A 34 8.05 -6.26 14.87
CA LEU A 34 6.74 -6.74 14.45
C LEU A 34 6.75 -8.24 14.14
N GLY A 35 7.79 -8.72 13.48
CA GLY A 35 7.95 -10.14 13.18
C GLY A 35 8.07 -10.99 14.45
N ARG A 36 8.86 -10.54 15.44
CA ARG A 36 9.02 -11.25 16.71
C ARG A 36 7.74 -11.26 17.56
N GLU A 37 6.96 -10.19 17.49
CA GLU A 37 5.68 -10.10 18.21
C GLU A 37 4.58 -10.97 17.59
N GLY A 38 4.85 -11.63 16.47
CA GLY A 38 3.86 -12.44 15.77
C GLY A 38 2.71 -11.63 15.17
N ARG A 39 2.92 -10.31 14.98
CA ARG A 39 1.90 -9.41 14.43
C ARG A 39 1.82 -9.43 12.91
N LEU A 40 2.83 -10.00 12.27
CA LEU A 40 2.80 -10.23 10.82
C LEU A 40 1.98 -11.48 10.55
N GLY A 41 0.88 -11.30 9.80
CA GLY A 41 0.01 -12.40 9.44
C GLY A 41 0.71 -13.43 8.56
N SER A 42 0.15 -14.63 8.47
CA SER A 42 0.69 -15.74 7.70
C SER A 42 0.12 -15.73 6.27
N PHE A 43 0.56 -14.78 5.43
CA PHE A 43 0.16 -14.72 4.01
C PHE A 43 -1.35 -14.65 3.77
N ALA A 44 -2.03 -13.76 4.48
CA ALA A 44 -3.49 -13.63 4.43
C ALA A 44 -4.02 -13.32 3.01
N PHE A 45 -3.32 -12.47 2.27
CA PHE A 45 -3.69 -12.10 0.90
C PHE A 45 -3.60 -13.31 -0.04
N GLU A 46 -2.49 -14.03 0.02
CA GLU A 46 -2.30 -15.25 -0.78
C GLU A 46 -3.35 -16.31 -0.44
N LYS A 47 -3.63 -16.52 0.84
CA LYS A 47 -4.66 -17.47 1.28
C LYS A 47 -6.05 -17.07 0.78
N ALA A 48 -6.38 -15.80 0.80
CA ALA A 48 -7.65 -15.31 0.28
C ALA A 48 -7.78 -15.58 -1.22
N LEU A 49 -6.72 -15.40 -2.00
CA LEU A 49 -6.73 -15.68 -3.44
C LEU A 49 -6.80 -17.18 -3.76
N LYS A 50 -6.33 -18.04 -2.86
CA LYS A 50 -6.35 -19.51 -3.05
C LYS A 50 -7.67 -20.17 -2.66
N LYS A 51 -8.61 -19.44 -2.06
CA LYS A 51 -9.92 -20.00 -1.72
C LYS A 51 -10.65 -20.45 -2.98
N PRO A 52 -11.47 -21.53 -2.88
CA PRO A 52 -12.28 -21.96 -4.01
C PRO A 52 -13.23 -20.87 -4.50
N GLY A 53 -13.48 -20.83 -5.81
CA GLY A 53 -14.37 -19.86 -6.41
C GLY A 53 -13.64 -18.62 -6.92
N ILE A 54 -14.40 -17.57 -7.20
CA ILE A 54 -13.88 -16.31 -7.73
C ILE A 54 -13.40 -15.45 -6.58
N SER A 55 -12.19 -14.88 -6.72
CA SER A 55 -11.64 -13.91 -5.80
C SER A 55 -11.70 -12.51 -6.39
N PHE A 56 -11.97 -11.51 -5.57
CA PHE A 56 -12.04 -10.11 -5.98
C PHE A 56 -10.91 -9.32 -5.33
N ILE A 57 -10.24 -8.49 -6.12
CA ILE A 57 -9.28 -7.49 -5.62
C ILE A 57 -9.96 -6.14 -5.73
N CYS A 58 -10.35 -5.57 -4.59
CA CYS A 58 -11.06 -4.30 -4.52
C CYS A 58 -10.07 -3.20 -4.17
N GLU A 59 -9.75 -2.35 -5.15
CA GLU A 59 -8.77 -1.28 -4.99
C GLU A 59 -9.44 0.03 -4.58
N CYS A 60 -8.84 0.72 -3.60
CA CYS A 60 -9.21 2.10 -3.26
C CYS A 60 -8.19 3.03 -3.92
N LYS A 61 -8.65 3.85 -4.87
CA LYS A 61 -7.76 4.72 -5.65
C LYS A 61 -8.29 6.13 -5.74
N LYS A 62 -7.52 7.10 -5.24
CA LYS A 62 -7.85 8.53 -5.32
C LYS A 62 -7.40 9.15 -6.63
N ALA A 63 -6.23 8.78 -7.12
CA ALA A 63 -5.60 9.36 -8.29
C ALA A 63 -4.71 8.33 -9.00
N SER A 64 -4.40 8.59 -10.26
CA SER A 64 -3.45 7.78 -11.03
C SER A 64 -2.59 8.68 -11.93
N PRO A 65 -1.40 8.20 -12.34
CA PRO A 65 -0.54 8.97 -13.25
C PRO A 65 -1.21 9.28 -14.60
N SER A 66 -2.03 8.38 -15.12
CA SER A 66 -2.68 8.53 -16.43
C SER A 66 -3.95 9.36 -16.38
N LYS A 67 -4.73 9.29 -15.30
CA LYS A 67 -6.02 9.97 -15.18
C LYS A 67 -6.01 11.14 -14.20
N GLY A 68 -4.93 11.35 -13.47
CA GLY A 68 -4.86 12.38 -12.45
C GLY A 68 -5.81 12.10 -11.30
N LEU A 69 -6.44 13.14 -10.78
CA LEU A 69 -7.37 13.03 -9.66
C LEU A 69 -8.66 12.34 -10.11
N ILE A 70 -8.95 11.17 -9.52
CA ILE A 70 -10.15 10.37 -9.83
C ILE A 70 -11.29 10.74 -8.89
N ALA A 71 -11.00 10.87 -7.60
CA ALA A 71 -11.98 11.17 -6.57
C ALA A 71 -11.43 12.26 -5.65
N PRO A 72 -11.85 13.53 -5.79
CA PRO A 72 -11.41 14.62 -4.91
C PRO A 72 -11.83 14.40 -3.47
N ASP A 73 -13.04 13.87 -3.26
CA ASP A 73 -13.50 13.43 -1.96
C ASP A 73 -13.31 11.91 -1.87
N PHE A 74 -12.40 11.48 -0.98
CA PHE A 74 -11.98 10.07 -0.94
C PHE A 74 -12.08 9.49 0.47
N PRO A 75 -13.31 9.09 0.89
CA PRO A 75 -13.50 8.44 2.19
C PRO A 75 -13.07 6.97 2.13
N TYR A 76 -11.77 6.73 2.03
CA TYR A 76 -11.20 5.41 1.76
C TYR A 76 -11.54 4.35 2.81
N LEU A 77 -11.67 4.72 4.08
CA LEU A 77 -12.05 3.77 5.14
C LEU A 77 -13.49 3.29 4.96
N LYS A 78 -14.40 4.18 4.61
CA LYS A 78 -15.79 3.84 4.31
C LYS A 78 -15.88 2.93 3.10
N ILE A 79 -15.16 3.27 2.02
CA ILE A 79 -15.11 2.48 0.78
C ILE A 79 -14.58 1.08 1.07
N ALA A 80 -13.49 0.95 1.83
CA ALA A 80 -12.92 -0.35 2.20
C ALA A 80 -13.92 -1.22 2.99
N LYS A 81 -14.63 -0.61 3.94
CA LYS A 81 -15.66 -1.31 4.71
C LYS A 81 -16.84 -1.76 3.85
N GLU A 82 -17.24 -0.95 2.88
CA GLU A 82 -18.30 -1.30 1.95
C GLU A 82 -17.88 -2.47 1.04
N TYR A 83 -16.63 -2.49 0.56
CA TYR A 83 -16.09 -3.62 -0.18
C TYR A 83 -16.09 -4.91 0.66
N GLU A 84 -15.66 -4.81 1.92
CA GLU A 84 -15.63 -5.97 2.82
C GLU A 84 -17.03 -6.53 3.08
N ALA A 85 -18.02 -5.66 3.23
CA ALA A 85 -19.41 -6.03 3.51
C ALA A 85 -20.12 -6.65 2.30
N ALA A 86 -19.69 -6.31 1.10
CA ALA A 86 -20.31 -6.85 -0.12
C ALA A 86 -19.84 -8.28 -0.41
#